data_5e5b4c596c0f8984ce7e8f5b6e315b14
#
_entry.id   5e5b4c596c0f8984ce7e8f5b6e315b14
#
_cell.length_a   1.000
_cell.length_b   1.000
_cell.length_c   1.000
_cell.angle_alpha   90.00
_cell.angle_beta   90.00
_cell.angle_gamma   90.00
#
_symmetry.space_group_name_H-M   'P 1'
#
loop_
_entity.id
_entity.type
_entity.pdbx_description
1 polymer ?
#
loop_
_entity_poly.entity_id
_entity_poly.type
_entity_poly.pdbx_seq_one_letter_code
_entity_poly.pdbx_strand_id
1 'polypeptide(L)'
;MSAAGAAIVITGADGFVGVALCEHLRASHRKFRGLVRRITPATAGRVDYLAVGDLAHVEDVTLDRALGGARAVVHLAGRAHVMREHAADPAAAYHMANVVASERVMRAALRAGVERFIYVSTIKVLGESTEAGRPFGDDDAPQPGDDYARSKRDAERALIALAATSSIALTVLRPPLVYGPYVRGNFLELWRTVARGVPLPLGWIGNRRQLVYVGNLAHAIVALIDVEPPAAGTFAVADHEALSTPDLARRMANALGRRLLLLPVPPPLLAAAATAAGRGAMASRVLGSLEIDTSRLAARIGPLPYSIDDGLAATAKWWSTAMRGRY
;
A
#
# COMPACT_ATOMS: atom_id res chain seq x y z
N MET A 1 6.16 -33.98 7.74
CA MET A 1 5.70 -33.10 8.89
C MET A 1 4.90 -31.96 8.27
N SER A 2 3.64 -31.83 8.64
CA SER A 2 2.68 -30.89 8.04
C SER A 2 3.14 -29.45 8.21
N ALA A 3 3.15 -28.66 7.11
CA ALA A 3 3.52 -27.24 7.06
C ALA A 3 2.59 -26.27 7.83
N ALA A 4 1.67 -26.80 8.65
CA ALA A 4 0.62 -26.06 9.36
C ALA A 4 1.10 -25.26 10.59
N GLY A 5 2.41 -25.20 10.87
CA GLY A 5 2.96 -24.56 12.06
C GLY A 5 3.87 -23.33 11.86
N ALA A 6 4.36 -23.08 10.66
CA ALA A 6 5.32 -22.01 10.42
C ALA A 6 4.65 -20.64 10.35
N ALA A 7 5.12 -19.68 11.17
CA ALA A 7 4.50 -18.37 11.29
C ALA A 7 4.77 -17.49 10.05
N ILE A 8 3.78 -16.67 9.69
CA ILE A 8 3.97 -15.53 8.81
C ILE A 8 4.48 -14.37 9.67
N VAL A 9 5.58 -13.73 9.31
CA VAL A 9 6.08 -12.54 10.00
C VAL A 9 5.76 -11.30 9.18
N ILE A 10 5.17 -10.27 9.82
CA ILE A 10 4.72 -9.05 9.17
C ILE A 10 5.42 -7.87 9.82
N THR A 11 6.26 -7.15 9.09
CA THR A 11 6.82 -5.88 9.57
C THR A 11 5.87 -4.73 9.28
N GLY A 12 5.82 -3.71 10.14
CA GLY A 12 4.86 -2.62 9.98
C GLY A 12 3.42 -3.06 10.21
N ALA A 13 3.21 -4.04 11.07
CA ALA A 13 1.92 -4.67 11.34
C ALA A 13 0.87 -3.71 11.94
N ASP A 14 1.29 -2.60 12.54
CA ASP A 14 0.45 -1.50 13.04
C ASP A 14 0.19 -0.38 12.02
N GLY A 15 0.76 -0.51 10.83
CA GLY A 15 0.49 0.39 9.70
C GLY A 15 -0.86 0.12 9.04
N PHE A 16 -1.29 1.00 8.12
CA PHE A 16 -2.59 0.91 7.45
C PHE A 16 -2.80 -0.45 6.76
N VAL A 17 -1.88 -0.89 5.91
CA VAL A 17 -1.96 -2.20 5.23
C VAL A 17 -1.71 -3.34 6.22
N GLY A 18 -0.81 -3.15 7.19
CA GLY A 18 -0.49 -4.14 8.22
C GLY A 18 -1.69 -4.54 9.06
N VAL A 19 -2.48 -3.56 9.51
CA VAL A 19 -3.72 -3.81 10.28
C VAL A 19 -4.69 -4.64 9.47
N ALA A 20 -4.96 -4.27 8.20
CA ALA A 20 -5.88 -5.01 7.35
C ALA A 20 -5.40 -6.45 7.07
N LEU A 21 -4.11 -6.64 6.83
CA LEU A 21 -3.52 -7.96 6.64
C LEU A 21 -3.63 -8.82 7.91
N CYS A 22 -3.30 -8.25 9.08
CA CYS A 22 -3.44 -8.95 10.36
C CYS A 22 -4.89 -9.34 10.66
N GLU A 23 -5.87 -8.47 10.34
CA GLU A 23 -7.29 -8.78 10.46
C GLU A 23 -7.71 -9.91 9.52
N HIS A 24 -7.26 -9.88 8.27
CA HIS A 24 -7.52 -10.93 7.29
C HIS A 24 -6.96 -12.29 7.71
N LEU A 25 -5.73 -12.33 8.24
CA LEU A 25 -5.10 -13.56 8.74
C LEU A 25 -5.81 -14.11 10.00
N ARG A 26 -6.26 -13.24 10.91
CA ARG A 26 -7.07 -13.66 12.06
C ARG A 26 -8.41 -14.26 11.65
N ALA A 27 -9.11 -13.61 10.71
CA ALA A 27 -10.37 -14.11 10.17
C ALA A 27 -10.21 -15.48 9.50
N SER A 28 -9.04 -15.77 8.94
CA SER A 28 -8.68 -17.06 8.34
C SER A 28 -8.01 -18.02 9.32
N HIS A 29 -7.99 -17.74 10.62
CA HIS A 29 -7.35 -18.54 11.68
C HIS A 29 -5.87 -18.88 11.41
N ARG A 30 -5.14 -18.00 10.70
CA ARG A 30 -3.74 -18.20 10.37
C ARG A 30 -2.83 -17.61 11.44
N LYS A 31 -1.79 -18.36 11.81
CA LYS A 31 -0.78 -17.90 12.76
C LYS A 31 0.15 -16.89 12.10
N PHE A 32 0.39 -15.77 12.76
CA PHE A 32 1.34 -14.75 12.34
C PHE A 32 2.02 -14.09 13.55
N ARG A 33 3.09 -13.36 13.28
CA ARG A 33 3.79 -12.49 14.22
C ARG A 33 3.91 -11.10 13.60
N GLY A 34 3.28 -10.10 14.20
CA GLY A 34 3.34 -8.71 13.77
C GLY A 34 4.50 -7.97 14.42
N LEU A 35 5.48 -7.52 13.64
CA LEU A 35 6.58 -6.71 14.16
C LEU A 35 6.21 -5.23 14.09
N VAL A 36 6.29 -4.57 15.24
CA VAL A 36 5.99 -3.14 15.40
C VAL A 36 7.18 -2.40 16.00
N ARG A 37 7.26 -1.10 15.78
CA ARG A 37 8.35 -0.29 16.36
C ARG A 37 8.24 -0.25 17.87
N ARG A 38 7.04 -0.12 18.41
CA ARG A 38 6.71 -0.11 19.85
C ARG A 38 5.28 -0.62 20.06
N ILE A 39 5.02 -1.18 21.23
CA ILE A 39 3.65 -1.53 21.61
C ILE A 39 2.87 -0.24 21.86
N THR A 40 1.69 -0.15 21.28
CA THR A 40 0.74 0.95 21.43
C THR A 40 -0.53 0.44 22.11
N PRO A 41 -1.45 1.29 22.60
CA PRO A 41 -2.74 0.84 23.13
C PRO A 41 -3.54 -0.06 22.17
N ALA A 42 -3.38 0.14 20.86
CA ALA A 42 -4.04 -0.70 19.84
C ALA A 42 -3.44 -2.10 19.70
N THR A 43 -2.18 -2.30 20.11
CA THR A 43 -1.45 -3.59 20.03
C THR A 43 -1.17 -4.20 21.41
N ALA A 44 -1.40 -3.44 22.50
CA ALA A 44 -1.19 -3.91 23.86
C ALA A 44 -2.09 -5.11 24.20
N GLY A 45 -1.51 -6.09 24.90
CA GLY A 45 -2.21 -7.33 25.29
C GLY A 45 -2.44 -8.34 24.15
N ARG A 46 -2.06 -8.04 22.91
CA ARG A 46 -2.13 -8.98 21.79
C ARG A 46 -0.83 -9.78 21.71
N VAL A 47 -0.93 -11.08 21.89
CA VAL A 47 0.23 -12.01 21.89
C VAL A 47 0.90 -12.17 20.52
N ASP A 48 0.23 -11.78 19.46
CA ASP A 48 0.71 -11.85 18.08
C ASP A 48 1.56 -10.62 17.66
N TYR A 49 1.76 -9.63 18.55
CA TYR A 49 2.61 -8.47 18.29
C TYR A 49 3.89 -8.47 19.12
N LEU A 50 5.01 -8.13 18.46
CA LEU A 50 6.34 -8.02 19.06
C LEU A 50 6.94 -6.64 18.73
N ALA A 51 7.36 -5.90 19.76
CA ALA A 51 8.12 -4.67 19.59
C ALA A 51 9.59 -5.00 19.27
N VAL A 52 10.07 -4.48 18.14
CA VAL A 52 11.45 -4.71 17.68
C VAL A 52 12.27 -3.43 17.55
N GLY A 53 11.68 -2.26 17.80
CA GLY A 53 12.36 -0.97 17.61
C GLY A 53 12.40 -0.53 16.15
N ASP A 54 13.39 0.31 15.84
CA ASP A 54 13.63 0.81 14.49
C ASP A 54 14.42 -0.21 13.67
N LEU A 55 13.84 -0.72 12.59
CA LEU A 55 14.43 -1.77 11.74
C LEU A 55 15.77 -1.38 11.10
N ALA A 56 16.04 -0.08 10.92
CA ALA A 56 17.30 0.39 10.39
C ALA A 56 18.44 0.36 11.42
N HIS A 57 18.11 0.34 12.72
CA HIS A 57 19.09 0.49 13.82
C HIS A 57 19.04 -0.65 14.85
N VAL A 58 17.98 -1.47 14.85
CA VAL A 58 17.86 -2.59 15.79
C VAL A 58 19.00 -3.59 15.64
N GLU A 59 19.41 -4.22 16.74
CA GLU A 59 20.45 -5.27 16.72
C GLU A 59 20.02 -6.48 15.89
N ASP A 60 20.95 -7.09 15.15
CA ASP A 60 20.67 -8.22 14.27
C ASP A 60 20.12 -9.42 15.04
N VAL A 61 20.59 -9.68 16.26
CA VAL A 61 20.08 -10.75 17.12
C VAL A 61 18.58 -10.59 17.43
N THR A 62 18.10 -9.36 17.52
CA THR A 62 16.66 -9.07 17.71
C THR A 62 15.85 -9.45 16.47
N LEU A 63 16.36 -9.10 15.26
CA LEU A 63 15.73 -9.50 14.00
C LEU A 63 15.76 -11.02 13.82
N ASP A 64 16.90 -11.67 14.10
CA ASP A 64 17.05 -13.12 13.98
C ASP A 64 16.06 -13.86 14.88
N ARG A 65 15.91 -13.40 16.14
CA ARG A 65 14.90 -13.94 17.07
C ARG A 65 13.47 -13.67 16.57
N ALA A 66 13.21 -12.47 16.06
CA ALA A 66 11.89 -12.09 15.58
C ALA A 66 11.46 -12.86 14.33
N LEU A 67 12.40 -13.27 13.48
CA LEU A 67 12.12 -14.04 12.25
C LEU A 67 12.30 -15.56 12.44
N GLY A 68 12.84 -16.02 13.56
CA GLY A 68 13.05 -17.45 13.83
C GLY A 68 11.79 -18.29 13.65
N GLY A 69 11.87 -19.36 12.86
CA GLY A 69 10.78 -20.27 12.53
C GLY A 69 9.72 -19.69 11.57
N ALA A 70 9.97 -18.55 10.95
CA ALA A 70 9.09 -18.01 9.93
C ALA A 70 9.22 -18.76 8.60
N ARG A 71 8.09 -19.10 7.97
CA ARG A 71 8.04 -19.60 6.60
C ARG A 71 8.01 -18.44 5.60
N ALA A 72 7.31 -17.37 5.94
CA ALA A 72 7.15 -16.22 5.07
C ALA A 72 7.33 -14.92 5.83
N VAL A 73 7.91 -13.92 5.18
CA VAL A 73 8.00 -12.54 5.65
C VAL A 73 7.20 -11.63 4.72
N VAL A 74 6.32 -10.81 5.28
CA VAL A 74 5.65 -9.72 4.57
C VAL A 74 6.21 -8.40 5.08
N HIS A 75 6.96 -7.71 4.23
CA HIS A 75 7.63 -6.47 4.60
C HIS A 75 6.80 -5.26 4.17
N LEU A 76 6.06 -4.69 5.15
CA LEU A 76 5.22 -3.51 4.99
C LEU A 76 5.83 -2.27 5.66
N ALA A 77 6.82 -2.45 6.53
CA ALA A 77 7.46 -1.34 7.21
C ALA A 77 8.16 -0.42 6.20
N GLY A 78 7.98 0.87 6.41
CA GLY A 78 8.62 1.88 5.59
C GLY A 78 8.09 3.28 5.91
N ARG A 79 8.86 4.29 5.49
CA ARG A 79 8.45 5.69 5.55
C ARG A 79 7.62 6.01 4.30
N ALA A 80 6.35 6.36 4.49
CA ALA A 80 5.42 6.78 3.44
C ALA A 80 4.52 7.90 3.96
N HIS A 81 3.91 8.70 3.07
CA HIS A 81 2.90 9.71 3.40
C HIS A 81 3.28 10.70 4.52
N VAL A 82 4.48 11.28 4.42
CA VAL A 82 4.87 12.37 5.31
C VAL A 82 4.14 13.64 4.85
N MET A 83 3.05 14.00 5.52
CA MET A 83 2.23 15.19 5.17
C MET A 83 2.95 16.51 5.44
N ARG A 84 3.84 16.53 6.41
CA ARG A 84 4.75 17.63 6.71
C ARG A 84 6.13 17.05 6.94
N GLU A 85 7.07 17.45 6.11
CA GLU A 85 8.45 16.99 6.24
C GLU A 85 9.13 17.79 7.35
N HIS A 86 9.74 17.07 8.29
CA HIS A 86 10.48 17.65 9.42
C HIS A 86 11.93 17.17 9.46
N ALA A 87 12.31 16.22 8.58
CA ALA A 87 13.69 15.77 8.52
C ALA A 87 14.56 16.85 7.84
N ALA A 88 15.74 17.09 8.40
CA ALA A 88 16.72 18.00 7.81
C ALA A 88 17.18 17.52 6.41
N ASP A 89 17.25 16.21 6.22
CA ASP A 89 17.51 15.55 4.94
C ASP A 89 16.41 14.47 4.70
N PRO A 90 15.35 14.81 3.95
CA PRO A 90 14.30 13.86 3.62
C PRO A 90 14.77 12.64 2.83
N ALA A 91 15.70 12.82 1.89
CA ALA A 91 16.21 11.73 1.06
C ALA A 91 16.95 10.70 1.91
N ALA A 92 17.82 11.13 2.82
CA ALA A 92 18.50 10.26 3.76
C ALA A 92 17.51 9.54 4.70
N ALA A 93 16.48 10.25 5.18
CA ALA A 93 15.46 9.65 6.04
C ALA A 93 14.65 8.56 5.31
N TYR A 94 14.31 8.77 4.03
CA TYR A 94 13.68 7.74 3.20
C TYR A 94 14.63 6.57 2.92
N HIS A 95 15.90 6.84 2.62
CA HIS A 95 16.90 5.81 2.37
C HIS A 95 17.05 4.90 3.59
N MET A 96 17.26 5.46 4.78
CA MET A 96 17.37 4.67 6.01
C MET A 96 16.14 3.82 6.28
N ALA A 97 14.96 4.41 6.20
CA ALA A 97 13.71 3.72 6.56
C ALA A 97 13.22 2.72 5.51
N ASN A 98 13.55 2.91 4.23
CA ASN A 98 13.02 2.09 3.14
C ASN A 98 14.08 1.17 2.51
N VAL A 99 15.34 1.60 2.41
CA VAL A 99 16.40 0.78 1.81
C VAL A 99 17.13 0.00 2.89
N VAL A 100 17.79 0.68 3.82
CA VAL A 100 18.62 0.02 4.84
C VAL A 100 17.79 -0.93 5.71
N ALA A 101 16.61 -0.49 6.17
CA ALA A 101 15.72 -1.34 6.95
C ALA A 101 15.26 -2.59 6.18
N SER A 102 14.92 -2.44 4.87
CA SER A 102 14.50 -3.57 4.04
C SER A 102 15.62 -4.59 3.83
N GLU A 103 16.84 -4.12 3.54
CA GLU A 103 18.01 -5.01 3.41
C GLU A 103 18.29 -5.77 4.70
N ARG A 104 18.23 -5.13 5.85
CA ARG A 104 18.47 -5.77 7.14
C ARG A 104 17.43 -6.85 7.44
N VAL A 105 16.15 -6.57 7.17
CA VAL A 105 15.08 -7.58 7.34
C VAL A 105 15.29 -8.74 6.38
N MET A 106 15.66 -8.48 5.11
CA MET A 106 15.94 -9.54 4.13
C MET A 106 17.12 -10.41 4.54
N ARG A 107 18.24 -9.81 5.00
CA ARG A 107 19.40 -10.56 5.50
C ARG A 107 19.05 -11.43 6.71
N ALA A 108 18.24 -10.93 7.64
CA ALA A 108 17.74 -11.71 8.77
C ALA A 108 16.79 -12.84 8.31
N ALA A 109 15.95 -12.60 7.30
CA ALA A 109 15.10 -13.63 6.72
C ALA A 109 15.92 -14.76 6.06
N LEU A 110 17.00 -14.40 5.36
CA LEU A 110 17.96 -15.37 4.79
C LEU A 110 18.63 -16.22 5.89
N ARG A 111 19.12 -15.61 6.96
CA ARG A 111 19.69 -16.34 8.10
C ARG A 111 18.68 -17.27 8.80
N ALA A 112 17.41 -16.85 8.84
CA ALA A 112 16.33 -17.63 9.45
C ALA A 112 15.80 -18.77 8.53
N GLY A 113 16.30 -18.89 7.29
CA GLY A 113 15.84 -19.88 6.33
C GLY A 113 14.41 -19.65 5.83
N VAL A 114 13.97 -18.40 5.73
CA VAL A 114 12.65 -18.01 5.22
C VAL A 114 12.55 -18.38 3.73
N GLU A 115 11.45 -19.05 3.35
CA GLU A 115 11.22 -19.49 1.98
C GLU A 115 10.68 -18.37 1.08
N ARG A 116 9.87 -17.47 1.62
CA ARG A 116 9.12 -16.45 0.86
C ARG A 116 9.25 -15.07 1.49
N PHE A 117 9.62 -14.10 0.67
CA PHE A 117 9.69 -12.69 1.10
C PHE A 117 8.81 -11.85 0.19
N ILE A 118 7.76 -11.26 0.75
CA ILE A 118 6.86 -10.36 0.03
C ILE A 118 7.17 -8.93 0.45
N TYR A 119 7.64 -8.13 -0.51
CA TYR A 119 7.92 -6.72 -0.33
C TYR A 119 6.82 -5.87 -0.95
N VAL A 120 6.17 -5.03 -0.15
CA VAL A 120 5.19 -4.07 -0.68
C VAL A 120 5.88 -2.75 -1.02
N SER A 121 6.02 -2.54 -2.32
CA SER A 121 6.58 -1.34 -2.93
C SER A 121 5.48 -0.32 -3.29
N THR A 122 5.54 0.29 -4.45
CA THR A 122 4.55 1.25 -4.97
C THR A 122 4.64 1.35 -6.48
N ILE A 123 3.51 1.58 -7.15
CA ILE A 123 3.48 1.84 -8.59
C ILE A 123 4.24 3.13 -8.95
N LYS A 124 4.42 4.07 -7.99
CA LYS A 124 5.17 5.31 -8.18
C LYS A 124 6.64 5.10 -8.58
N VAL A 125 7.16 3.90 -8.41
CA VAL A 125 8.47 3.51 -8.96
C VAL A 125 8.48 3.66 -10.49
N LEU A 126 7.36 3.40 -11.17
CA LEU A 126 7.21 3.52 -12.61
C LEU A 126 6.82 4.94 -13.05
N GLY A 127 6.12 5.68 -12.20
CA GLY A 127 5.65 7.04 -12.48
C GLY A 127 4.39 7.41 -11.71
N GLU A 128 3.90 8.64 -11.92
CA GLU A 128 2.69 9.15 -11.23
C GLU A 128 1.46 9.19 -12.16
N SER A 129 1.63 9.01 -13.46
CA SER A 129 0.57 9.06 -14.47
C SER A 129 0.92 8.20 -15.68
N THR A 130 -0.09 7.75 -16.39
CA THR A 130 0.00 7.00 -17.63
C THR A 130 -0.64 7.79 -18.78
N GLU A 131 -0.20 7.52 -20.01
CA GLU A 131 -0.88 7.96 -21.21
C GLU A 131 -2.14 7.10 -21.45
N ALA A 132 -3.10 7.65 -22.16
CA ALA A 132 -4.33 6.93 -22.50
C ALA A 132 -4.03 5.66 -23.31
N GLY A 133 -4.57 4.52 -22.89
CA GLY A 133 -4.39 3.22 -23.55
C GLY A 133 -3.00 2.59 -23.36
N ARG A 134 -2.14 3.16 -22.51
CA ARG A 134 -0.81 2.62 -22.19
C ARG A 134 -0.66 2.43 -20.68
N PRO A 135 -1.26 1.37 -20.12
CA PRO A 135 -1.16 1.07 -18.68
C PRO A 135 0.28 0.74 -18.30
N PHE A 136 0.66 0.99 -17.05
CA PHE A 136 1.93 0.50 -16.50
C PHE A 136 1.91 -1.01 -16.40
N GLY A 137 2.96 -1.66 -16.94
CA GLY A 137 3.23 -3.09 -16.80
C GLY A 137 4.30 -3.39 -15.74
N ASP A 138 4.43 -4.66 -15.40
CA ASP A 138 5.37 -5.13 -14.37
C ASP A 138 6.85 -4.88 -14.74
N ASP A 139 7.16 -4.94 -16.04
CA ASP A 139 8.52 -4.88 -16.58
C ASP A 139 8.88 -3.47 -17.12
N ASP A 140 8.00 -2.47 -16.92
CA ASP A 140 8.26 -1.09 -17.33
C ASP A 140 9.47 -0.50 -16.59
N ALA A 141 10.24 0.32 -17.30
CA ALA A 141 11.43 0.95 -16.76
C ALA A 141 11.07 1.94 -15.63
N PRO A 142 11.74 1.88 -14.49
CA PRO A 142 11.48 2.78 -13.36
C PRO A 142 11.75 4.25 -13.69
N GLN A 143 10.76 5.12 -13.40
CA GLN A 143 10.84 6.57 -13.56
C GLN A 143 10.30 7.30 -12.31
N PRO A 144 10.94 7.12 -11.12
CA PRO A 144 10.44 7.66 -9.86
C PRO A 144 10.51 9.19 -9.81
N GLY A 145 9.38 9.83 -9.52
CA GLY A 145 9.24 11.30 -9.51
C GLY A 145 9.61 11.99 -8.19
N ASP A 146 9.63 11.26 -7.07
CA ASP A 146 9.91 11.82 -5.74
C ASP A 146 10.88 10.95 -4.92
N ASP A 147 11.37 11.48 -3.78
CA ASP A 147 12.33 10.76 -2.90
C ASP A 147 11.76 9.46 -2.34
N TYR A 148 10.47 9.43 -2.05
CA TYR A 148 9.78 8.21 -1.63
C TYR A 148 9.86 7.15 -2.72
N ALA A 149 9.45 7.47 -3.94
CA ALA A 149 9.48 6.54 -5.06
C ALA A 149 10.91 6.08 -5.40
N ARG A 150 11.89 7.00 -5.34
CA ARG A 150 13.33 6.68 -5.47
C ARG A 150 13.78 5.67 -4.42
N SER A 151 13.47 5.91 -3.14
CA SER A 151 13.84 5.00 -2.06
C SER A 151 13.19 3.61 -2.19
N LYS A 152 11.94 3.54 -2.68
CA LYS A 152 11.26 2.25 -2.93
C LYS A 152 11.91 1.49 -4.08
N ARG A 153 12.26 2.19 -5.20
CA ARG A 153 13.02 1.60 -6.32
C ARG A 153 14.37 1.05 -5.84
N ASP A 154 15.09 1.81 -5.03
CA ASP A 154 16.42 1.42 -4.56
C ASP A 154 16.33 0.22 -3.61
N ALA A 155 15.29 0.16 -2.77
CA ALA A 155 14.98 -1.01 -1.97
C ALA A 155 14.64 -2.24 -2.83
N GLU A 156 13.81 -2.10 -3.89
CA GLU A 156 13.54 -3.18 -4.82
C GLU A 156 14.84 -3.75 -5.41
N ARG A 157 15.74 -2.88 -5.90
CA ARG A 157 17.03 -3.27 -6.47
C ARG A 157 17.90 -4.03 -5.48
N ALA A 158 18.00 -3.53 -4.24
CA ALA A 158 18.79 -4.16 -3.19
C ALA A 158 18.23 -5.54 -2.82
N LEU A 159 16.90 -5.67 -2.68
CA LEU A 159 16.26 -6.94 -2.36
C LEU A 159 16.37 -7.96 -3.50
N ILE A 160 16.23 -7.53 -4.76
CA ILE A 160 16.42 -8.38 -5.94
C ILE A 160 17.86 -8.91 -5.99
N ALA A 161 18.86 -8.07 -5.74
CA ALA A 161 20.26 -8.48 -5.71
C ALA A 161 20.53 -9.53 -4.60
N LEU A 162 19.94 -9.36 -3.40
CA LEU A 162 20.06 -10.34 -2.32
C LEU A 162 19.34 -11.65 -2.64
N ALA A 163 18.17 -11.58 -3.25
CA ALA A 163 17.40 -12.77 -3.63
C ALA A 163 18.12 -13.60 -4.73
N ALA A 164 18.76 -12.92 -5.70
CA ALA A 164 19.45 -13.58 -6.81
C ALA A 164 20.57 -14.55 -6.38
N THR A 165 21.13 -14.35 -5.19
CA THR A 165 22.20 -15.19 -4.61
C THR A 165 21.71 -16.13 -3.51
N SER A 166 20.40 -16.39 -3.44
CA SER A 166 19.78 -17.18 -2.38
C SER A 166 18.64 -18.05 -2.91
N SER A 167 18.07 -18.90 -2.05
CA SER A 167 16.92 -19.74 -2.35
C SER A 167 15.57 -19.08 -2.01
N ILE A 168 15.57 -17.84 -1.48
CA ILE A 168 14.35 -17.18 -1.07
C ILE A 168 13.54 -16.70 -2.29
N ALA A 169 12.26 -17.00 -2.31
CA ALA A 169 11.37 -16.48 -3.34
C ALA A 169 10.96 -15.05 -2.97
N LEU A 170 11.53 -14.06 -3.66
CA LEU A 170 11.18 -12.65 -3.49
C LEU A 170 10.01 -12.27 -4.41
N THR A 171 8.93 -11.80 -3.81
CA THR A 171 7.81 -11.16 -4.52
C THR A 171 7.79 -9.66 -4.21
N VAL A 172 7.84 -8.82 -5.23
CA VAL A 172 7.67 -7.38 -5.12
C VAL A 172 6.27 -7.02 -5.58
N LEU A 173 5.46 -6.38 -4.71
CA LEU A 173 4.14 -5.86 -5.06
C LEU A 173 4.17 -4.35 -5.23
N ARG A 174 3.65 -3.85 -6.35
CA ARG A 174 3.56 -2.42 -6.67
C ARG A 174 2.10 -1.94 -6.67
N PRO A 175 1.52 -1.62 -5.51
CA PRO A 175 0.18 -1.05 -5.45
C PRO A 175 0.18 0.43 -5.88
N PRO A 176 -0.94 0.93 -6.47
CA PRO A 176 -1.25 2.35 -6.57
C PRO A 176 -1.69 2.90 -5.21
N LEU A 177 -2.51 3.96 -5.20
CA LEU A 177 -3.12 4.45 -3.98
C LEU A 177 -4.00 3.36 -3.36
N VAL A 178 -3.65 2.96 -2.14
CA VAL A 178 -4.42 2.00 -1.34
C VAL A 178 -5.50 2.75 -0.57
N TYR A 179 -6.75 2.25 -0.59
CA TYR A 179 -7.86 2.84 0.14
C TYR A 179 -8.61 1.78 0.98
N GLY A 180 -9.43 2.24 1.92
CA GLY A 180 -10.19 1.37 2.81
C GLY A 180 -10.35 1.95 4.22
N PRO A 181 -10.85 1.17 5.19
CA PRO A 181 -10.87 1.55 6.60
C PRO A 181 -9.49 1.99 7.10
N TYR A 182 -9.42 3.07 7.89
CA TYR A 182 -8.20 3.69 8.42
C TYR A 182 -7.31 4.40 7.39
N VAL A 183 -7.79 4.62 6.17
CA VAL A 183 -7.06 5.36 5.13
C VAL A 183 -6.64 6.76 5.60
N ARG A 184 -5.51 7.25 5.08
CA ARG A 184 -4.94 8.56 5.40
C ARG A 184 -4.67 9.38 4.14
N GLY A 185 -4.16 10.59 4.32
CA GLY A 185 -3.70 11.43 3.21
C GLY A 185 -4.83 11.92 2.31
N ASN A 186 -4.51 12.11 1.03
CA ASN A 186 -5.40 12.79 0.06
C ASN A 186 -6.74 12.08 -0.16
N PHE A 187 -6.78 10.74 -0.07
CA PHE A 187 -8.04 10.00 -0.17
C PHE A 187 -8.97 10.35 0.99
N LEU A 188 -8.44 10.42 2.21
CA LEU A 188 -9.23 10.81 3.39
C LEU A 188 -9.70 12.28 3.29
N GLU A 189 -8.90 13.18 2.72
CA GLU A 189 -9.31 14.57 2.52
C GLU A 189 -10.46 14.68 1.51
N LEU A 190 -10.38 13.96 0.38
CA LEU A 190 -11.49 13.86 -0.57
C LEU A 190 -12.73 13.27 0.11
N TRP A 191 -12.57 12.18 0.85
CA TRP A 191 -13.64 11.53 1.61
C TRP A 191 -14.34 12.49 2.57
N ARG A 192 -13.57 13.28 3.33
CA ARG A 192 -14.09 14.31 4.26
C ARG A 192 -14.87 15.38 3.53
N THR A 193 -14.39 15.82 2.38
CA THR A 193 -15.02 16.86 1.56
C THR A 193 -16.36 16.37 1.01
N VAL A 194 -16.41 15.15 0.49
CA VAL A 194 -17.63 14.48 0.04
C VAL A 194 -18.62 14.28 1.21
N ALA A 195 -18.13 13.82 2.37
CA ALA A 195 -18.96 13.61 3.57
C ALA A 195 -19.63 14.90 4.08
N ARG A 196 -18.98 16.05 3.87
CA ARG A 196 -19.52 17.38 4.21
C ARG A 196 -20.53 17.90 3.17
N GLY A 197 -20.66 17.26 2.02
CA GLY A 197 -21.53 17.71 0.94
C GLY A 197 -21.05 18.98 0.23
N VAL A 198 -19.76 19.31 0.32
CA VAL A 198 -19.19 20.51 -0.32
C VAL A 198 -19.17 20.29 -1.84
N PRO A 199 -19.67 21.25 -2.65
CA PRO A 199 -19.56 21.20 -4.10
C PRO A 199 -18.11 21.05 -4.56
N LEU A 200 -17.86 20.12 -5.50
CA LEU A 200 -16.50 19.85 -6.01
C LEU A 200 -16.39 20.31 -7.46
N PRO A 201 -15.36 21.08 -7.83
CA PRO A 201 -15.15 21.56 -9.21
C PRO A 201 -14.52 20.48 -10.11
N LEU A 202 -15.03 19.25 -10.06
CA LEU A 202 -14.42 18.09 -10.71
C LEU A 202 -15.24 17.54 -11.88
N GLY A 203 -16.37 18.16 -12.23
CA GLY A 203 -17.38 17.56 -13.12
C GLY A 203 -16.92 17.27 -14.55
N TRP A 204 -15.89 17.96 -15.06
CA TRP A 204 -15.38 17.77 -16.42
C TRP A 204 -14.05 16.99 -16.50
N ILE A 205 -13.62 16.38 -15.40
CA ILE A 205 -12.41 15.56 -15.40
C ILE A 205 -12.73 14.18 -15.99
N GLY A 206 -12.06 13.84 -17.08
CA GLY A 206 -12.24 12.57 -17.81
C GLY A 206 -11.07 11.61 -17.66
N ASN A 207 -10.30 11.71 -16.57
CA ASN A 207 -9.16 10.82 -16.30
C ASN A 207 -9.61 9.37 -15.98
N ARG A 208 -8.66 8.45 -15.98
CA ARG A 208 -8.87 7.04 -15.63
C ARG A 208 -7.83 6.62 -14.62
N ARG A 209 -8.23 6.33 -13.39
CA ARG A 209 -7.29 5.94 -12.32
C ARG A 209 -7.72 4.65 -11.66
N GLN A 210 -6.78 3.72 -11.58
CA GLN A 210 -6.93 2.55 -10.74
C GLN A 210 -6.41 2.84 -9.33
N LEU A 211 -7.08 2.23 -8.39
CA LEU A 211 -6.80 2.22 -6.96
C LEU A 211 -6.68 0.76 -6.54
N VAL A 212 -6.37 0.49 -5.28
CA VAL A 212 -6.52 -0.85 -4.72
C VAL A 212 -7.17 -0.78 -3.35
N TYR A 213 -8.24 -1.54 -3.18
CA TYR A 213 -8.85 -1.74 -1.87
C TYR A 213 -7.90 -2.50 -0.96
N VAL A 214 -7.71 -2.04 0.28
CA VAL A 214 -6.78 -2.66 1.23
C VAL A 214 -7.10 -4.13 1.50
N GLY A 215 -8.37 -4.53 1.44
CA GLY A 215 -8.81 -5.92 1.51
C GLY A 215 -8.34 -6.76 0.34
N ASN A 216 -8.36 -6.21 -0.89
CA ASN A 216 -7.81 -6.84 -2.08
C ASN A 216 -6.30 -7.01 -2.01
N LEU A 217 -5.59 -5.98 -1.51
CA LEU A 217 -4.14 -6.07 -1.29
C LEU A 217 -3.80 -7.13 -0.22
N ALA A 218 -4.54 -7.19 0.87
CA ALA A 218 -4.35 -8.23 1.90
C ALA A 218 -4.62 -9.63 1.34
N HIS A 219 -5.69 -9.81 0.55
CA HIS A 219 -5.98 -11.06 -0.14
C HIS A 219 -4.85 -11.47 -1.08
N ALA A 220 -4.37 -10.55 -1.94
CA ALA A 220 -3.28 -10.81 -2.87
C ALA A 220 -2.00 -11.26 -2.13
N ILE A 221 -1.64 -10.60 -1.02
CA ILE A 221 -0.49 -10.98 -0.19
C ILE A 221 -0.65 -12.41 0.33
N VAL A 222 -1.82 -12.76 0.87
CA VAL A 222 -2.07 -14.11 1.40
C VAL A 222 -2.06 -15.16 0.30
N ALA A 223 -2.69 -14.91 -0.84
CA ALA A 223 -2.66 -15.79 -1.99
C ALA A 223 -1.23 -16.05 -2.51
N LEU A 224 -0.38 -15.02 -2.54
CA LEU A 224 1.03 -15.12 -2.92
C LEU A 224 1.88 -15.90 -1.90
N ILE A 225 1.50 -15.88 -0.61
CA ILE A 225 2.12 -16.75 0.41
C ILE A 225 1.79 -18.23 0.15
N ASP A 226 0.60 -18.51 -0.37
CA ASP A 226 0.09 -19.88 -0.48
C ASP A 226 0.34 -20.54 -1.85
N VAL A 227 0.51 -19.73 -2.90
CA VAL A 227 0.63 -20.24 -4.26
C VAL A 227 1.87 -21.13 -4.43
N GLU A 228 1.71 -22.26 -5.12
CA GLU A 228 2.80 -23.20 -5.44
C GLU A 228 2.99 -23.30 -6.97
N PRO A 229 4.23 -23.33 -7.45
CA PRO A 229 5.48 -23.04 -6.75
C PRO A 229 5.51 -21.58 -6.25
N PRO A 230 6.42 -21.20 -5.30
CA PRO A 230 6.51 -19.84 -4.79
C PRO A 230 6.57 -18.79 -5.90
N ALA A 231 5.79 -17.71 -5.77
CA ALA A 231 5.82 -16.64 -6.73
C ALA A 231 7.07 -15.77 -6.53
N ALA A 232 7.97 -15.77 -7.50
CA ALA A 232 9.11 -14.85 -7.53
C ALA A 232 8.92 -13.85 -8.67
N GLY A 233 9.29 -12.59 -8.42
CA GLY A 233 9.22 -11.51 -9.41
C GLY A 233 8.45 -10.29 -8.93
N THR A 234 8.24 -9.35 -9.84
CA THR A 234 7.52 -8.09 -9.59
C THR A 234 6.10 -8.20 -10.16
N PHE A 235 5.12 -7.71 -9.40
CA PHE A 235 3.72 -7.71 -9.78
C PHE A 235 3.06 -6.38 -9.41
N ALA A 236 2.41 -5.77 -10.37
CA ALA A 236 1.50 -4.67 -10.11
C ALA A 236 0.17 -5.21 -9.56
N VAL A 237 -0.44 -4.51 -8.62
CA VAL A 237 -1.70 -4.91 -7.98
C VAL A 237 -2.66 -3.73 -7.90
N ALA A 238 -3.82 -3.85 -8.51
CA ALA A 238 -4.87 -2.82 -8.51
C ALA A 238 -6.24 -3.47 -8.61
N ASP A 239 -7.28 -2.74 -8.20
CA ASP A 239 -8.66 -3.14 -8.47
C ASP A 239 -8.90 -3.14 -9.98
N HIS A 240 -9.80 -4.00 -10.44
CA HIS A 240 -10.01 -4.21 -11.87
C HIS A 240 -10.47 -2.95 -12.62
N GLU A 241 -11.26 -2.11 -11.98
CA GLU A 241 -11.90 -0.96 -12.60
C GLU A 241 -11.05 0.33 -12.45
N ALA A 242 -10.84 1.05 -13.56
CA ALA A 242 -10.31 2.39 -13.55
C ALA A 242 -11.46 3.41 -13.52
N LEU A 243 -11.48 4.28 -12.51
CA LEU A 243 -12.51 5.32 -12.35
C LEU A 243 -11.97 6.70 -12.75
N SER A 244 -12.89 7.55 -13.25
CA SER A 244 -12.60 8.98 -13.27
C SER A 244 -12.66 9.57 -11.84
N THR A 245 -11.98 10.67 -11.61
CA THR A 245 -12.06 11.38 -10.31
C THR A 245 -13.50 11.78 -9.94
N PRO A 246 -14.34 12.29 -10.86
CA PRO A 246 -15.76 12.53 -10.57
C PRO A 246 -16.53 11.25 -10.26
N ASP A 247 -16.29 10.12 -10.94
CA ASP A 247 -16.99 8.88 -10.65
C ASP A 247 -16.61 8.30 -9.29
N LEU A 248 -15.34 8.36 -8.94
CA LEU A 248 -14.89 8.03 -7.59
C LEU A 248 -15.62 8.88 -6.53
N ALA A 249 -15.71 10.19 -6.74
CA ALA A 249 -16.40 11.10 -5.80
C ALA A 249 -17.91 10.78 -5.71
N ARG A 250 -18.58 10.45 -6.84
CA ARG A 250 -20.00 10.02 -6.85
C ARG A 250 -20.19 8.73 -6.07
N ARG A 251 -19.34 7.72 -6.30
CA ARG A 251 -19.41 6.43 -5.57
C ARG A 251 -19.13 6.61 -4.08
N MET A 252 -18.18 7.49 -3.70
CA MET A 252 -17.97 7.86 -2.29
C MET A 252 -19.23 8.47 -1.67
N ALA A 253 -19.88 9.40 -2.38
CA ALA A 253 -21.12 10.03 -1.93
C ALA A 253 -22.24 9.01 -1.75
N ASN A 254 -22.41 8.10 -2.70
CA ASN A 254 -23.38 7.01 -2.64
C ASN A 254 -23.12 6.10 -1.41
N ALA A 255 -21.89 5.69 -1.18
CA ALA A 255 -21.51 4.87 -0.02
C ALA A 255 -21.76 5.58 1.32
N LEU A 256 -21.68 6.90 1.33
CA LEU A 256 -21.98 7.75 2.51
C LEU A 256 -23.47 8.10 2.65
N GLY A 257 -24.33 7.74 1.69
CA GLY A 257 -25.73 8.19 1.64
C GLY A 257 -25.88 9.69 1.49
N ARG A 258 -24.97 10.35 0.74
CA ARG A 258 -24.91 11.81 0.58
C ARG A 258 -25.19 12.22 -0.87
N ARG A 259 -25.75 13.41 -1.05
CA ARG A 259 -25.82 14.06 -2.37
C ARG A 259 -24.51 14.80 -2.61
N LEU A 260 -23.99 14.73 -3.84
CA LEU A 260 -22.78 15.43 -4.26
C LEU A 260 -23.06 16.29 -5.48
N LEU A 261 -22.69 17.56 -5.39
CA LEU A 261 -22.73 18.50 -6.52
C LEU A 261 -21.33 18.57 -7.15
N LEU A 262 -21.22 18.17 -8.40
CA LEU A 262 -20.01 18.31 -9.20
C LEU A 262 -20.17 19.46 -10.18
N LEU A 263 -19.36 20.51 -10.00
CA LEU A 263 -19.35 21.68 -10.87
C LEU A 263 -18.50 21.39 -12.12
N PRO A 264 -18.99 21.73 -13.32
CA PRO A 264 -18.28 21.52 -14.57
C PRO A 264 -17.22 22.62 -14.79
N VAL A 265 -16.03 22.40 -14.23
CA VAL A 265 -14.89 23.33 -14.38
C VAL A 265 -13.87 22.71 -15.35
N PRO A 266 -13.41 23.45 -16.38
CA PRO A 266 -12.39 22.97 -17.31
C PRO A 266 -11.09 22.57 -16.62
N PRO A 267 -10.52 21.38 -16.90
CA PRO A 267 -9.28 20.90 -16.29
C PRO A 267 -8.10 21.88 -16.35
N PRO A 268 -7.86 22.65 -17.45
CA PRO A 268 -6.79 23.65 -17.47
C PRO A 268 -6.96 24.77 -16.43
N LEU A 269 -8.19 25.21 -16.20
CA LEU A 269 -8.48 26.23 -15.17
C LEU A 269 -8.21 25.69 -13.77
N LEU A 270 -8.57 24.43 -13.51
CA LEU A 270 -8.27 23.76 -12.24
C LEU A 270 -6.75 23.63 -12.03
N ALA A 271 -6.02 23.24 -13.08
CA ALA A 271 -4.57 23.12 -13.03
C ALA A 271 -3.90 24.47 -12.74
N ALA A 272 -4.33 25.54 -13.44
CA ALA A 272 -3.82 26.90 -13.23
C ALA A 272 -4.11 27.41 -11.82
N ALA A 273 -5.35 27.27 -11.32
CA ALA A 273 -5.74 27.68 -9.98
C ALA A 273 -4.97 26.93 -8.89
N ALA A 274 -4.80 25.60 -9.05
CA ALA A 274 -4.04 24.79 -8.12
C ALA A 274 -2.54 25.15 -8.11
N THR A 275 -1.96 25.44 -9.26
CA THR A 275 -0.57 25.88 -9.37
C THR A 275 -0.37 27.23 -8.69
N ALA A 276 -1.26 28.19 -8.91
CA ALA A 276 -1.24 29.50 -8.25
C ALA A 276 -1.38 29.37 -6.71
N ALA A 277 -2.10 28.34 -6.24
CA ALA A 277 -2.25 28.03 -4.80
C ALA A 277 -1.09 27.14 -4.25
N GLY A 278 -0.01 26.90 -5.00
CA GLY A 278 1.10 26.04 -4.59
C GLY A 278 0.75 24.54 -4.50
N ARG A 279 -0.34 24.10 -5.15
CA ARG A 279 -0.87 22.71 -5.11
C ARG A 279 -0.80 22.00 -6.46
N GLY A 280 0.11 22.40 -7.33
CA GLY A 280 0.25 21.85 -8.69
C GLY A 280 0.45 20.33 -8.70
N ALA A 281 1.28 19.77 -7.80
CA ALA A 281 1.47 18.33 -7.66
C ALA A 281 0.19 17.58 -7.23
N MET A 282 -0.71 18.20 -6.48
CA MET A 282 -2.02 17.62 -6.15
C MET A 282 -2.93 17.64 -7.39
N ALA A 283 -2.93 18.73 -8.14
CA ALA A 283 -3.72 18.85 -9.36
C ALA A 283 -3.32 17.79 -10.40
N SER A 284 -2.04 17.58 -10.64
CA SER A 284 -1.58 16.55 -11.59
C SER A 284 -2.06 15.14 -11.21
N ARG A 285 -2.13 14.82 -9.92
CA ARG A 285 -2.67 13.54 -9.43
C ARG A 285 -4.19 13.42 -9.60
N VAL A 286 -4.92 14.52 -9.44
CA VAL A 286 -6.39 14.54 -9.56
C VAL A 286 -6.82 14.54 -11.03
N LEU A 287 -6.05 15.18 -11.90
CA LEU A 287 -6.35 15.34 -13.33
C LEU A 287 -5.75 14.22 -14.19
N GLY A 288 -4.63 13.64 -13.76
CA GLY A 288 -3.89 12.63 -14.56
C GLY A 288 -4.51 11.23 -14.47
N SER A 289 -4.31 10.43 -15.51
CA SER A 289 -4.65 9.01 -15.54
C SER A 289 -3.56 8.15 -14.91
N LEU A 290 -3.94 6.98 -14.39
CA LEU A 290 -3.03 5.96 -13.91
C LEU A 290 -3.69 4.60 -14.12
N GLU A 291 -3.41 3.98 -15.24
CA GLU A 291 -3.90 2.65 -15.59
C GLU A 291 -2.79 1.62 -15.41
N ILE A 292 -3.12 0.41 -14.96
CA ILE A 292 -2.18 -0.61 -14.50
C ILE A 292 -2.59 -1.95 -15.10
N ASP A 293 -1.66 -2.64 -15.74
CA ASP A 293 -1.85 -4.02 -16.16
C ASP A 293 -1.59 -4.96 -14.98
N THR A 294 -2.61 -5.66 -14.56
CA THR A 294 -2.56 -6.63 -13.46
C THR A 294 -2.68 -8.07 -13.94
N SER A 295 -2.59 -8.30 -15.24
CA SER A 295 -2.80 -9.62 -15.88
C SER A 295 -1.86 -10.69 -15.35
N ARG A 296 -0.58 -10.36 -15.13
CA ARG A 296 0.44 -11.26 -14.57
C ARG A 296 0.10 -11.71 -13.15
N LEU A 297 -0.38 -10.79 -12.29
CA LEU A 297 -0.86 -11.14 -10.95
C LEU A 297 -2.11 -12.00 -11.02
N ALA A 298 -3.10 -11.61 -11.83
CA ALA A 298 -4.34 -12.35 -12.00
C ALA A 298 -4.10 -13.78 -12.53
N ALA A 299 -3.16 -13.97 -13.44
CA ALA A 299 -2.76 -15.30 -13.91
C ALA A 299 -2.14 -16.15 -12.79
N ARG A 300 -1.56 -15.53 -11.76
CA ARG A 300 -0.88 -16.22 -10.67
C ARG A 300 -1.78 -16.60 -9.51
N ILE A 301 -2.72 -15.71 -9.14
CA ILE A 301 -3.55 -15.87 -7.94
C ILE A 301 -5.06 -15.82 -8.22
N GLY A 302 -5.47 -15.67 -9.48
CA GLY A 302 -6.86 -15.43 -9.84
C GLY A 302 -7.30 -13.97 -9.65
N PRO A 303 -8.58 -13.68 -9.88
CA PRO A 303 -9.14 -12.34 -9.73
C PRO A 303 -9.22 -11.93 -8.25
N LEU A 304 -9.10 -10.62 -7.99
CA LEU A 304 -9.29 -10.07 -6.65
C LEU A 304 -10.78 -10.11 -6.26
N PRO A 305 -11.12 -10.45 -5.00
CA PRO A 305 -12.48 -10.81 -4.62
C PRO A 305 -13.45 -9.62 -4.41
N TYR A 306 -12.94 -8.42 -4.16
CA TYR A 306 -13.78 -7.28 -3.80
C TYR A 306 -13.85 -6.25 -4.93
N SER A 307 -15.05 -5.74 -5.19
CA SER A 307 -15.27 -4.59 -6.07
C SER A 307 -14.85 -3.27 -5.39
N ILE A 308 -14.75 -2.20 -6.19
CA ILE A 308 -14.53 -0.85 -5.65
C ILE A 308 -15.66 -0.45 -4.70
N ASP A 309 -16.90 -0.80 -5.03
CA ASP A 309 -18.07 -0.46 -4.22
C ASP A 309 -18.06 -1.20 -2.87
N ASP A 310 -17.58 -2.46 -2.81
CA ASP A 310 -17.35 -3.17 -1.54
C ASP A 310 -16.33 -2.45 -0.66
N GLY A 311 -15.22 -2.02 -1.26
CA GLY A 311 -14.19 -1.27 -0.56
C GLY A 311 -14.67 0.09 -0.05
N LEU A 312 -15.47 0.82 -0.84
CA LEU A 312 -16.07 2.09 -0.44
C LEU A 312 -17.13 1.90 0.65
N ALA A 313 -17.95 0.85 0.57
CA ALA A 313 -18.93 0.50 1.61
C ALA A 313 -18.24 0.17 2.95
N ALA A 314 -17.18 -0.63 2.93
CA ALA A 314 -16.37 -0.92 4.11
C ALA A 314 -15.75 0.35 4.72
N THR A 315 -15.27 1.27 3.86
CA THR A 315 -14.73 2.57 4.27
C THR A 315 -15.81 3.46 4.91
N ALA A 316 -17.03 3.49 4.35
CA ALA A 316 -18.16 4.25 4.89
C ALA A 316 -18.60 3.71 6.27
N LYS A 317 -18.64 2.39 6.43
CA LYS A 317 -18.94 1.76 7.72
C LYS A 317 -17.92 2.14 8.79
N TRP A 318 -16.63 2.05 8.47
CA TRP A 318 -15.57 2.49 9.37
C TRP A 318 -15.70 3.97 9.70
N TRP A 319 -15.90 4.83 8.69
CA TRP A 319 -16.05 6.27 8.87
C TRP A 319 -17.20 6.60 9.83
N SER A 320 -18.37 6.00 9.65
CA SER A 320 -19.54 6.23 10.51
C SER A 320 -19.28 5.86 11.97
N THR A 321 -18.53 4.77 12.21
CA THR A 321 -18.15 4.33 13.55
C THR A 321 -17.12 5.28 14.18
N ALA A 322 -16.10 5.67 13.41
CA ALA A 322 -15.03 6.57 13.87
C ALA A 322 -15.55 7.99 14.17
N MET A 323 -16.61 8.42 13.48
CA MET A 323 -17.24 9.74 13.72
C MET A 323 -18.20 9.71 14.90
N ARG A 324 -18.89 8.60 15.17
CA ARG A 324 -19.76 8.46 16.37
C ARG A 324 -18.98 8.54 17.68
N GLY A 325 -17.72 8.12 17.69
CA GLY A 325 -16.88 8.20 18.91
C GLY A 325 -16.26 9.58 19.18
N ARG A 326 -16.62 10.60 18.39
CA ARG A 326 -16.14 11.99 18.54
C ARG A 326 -17.22 12.99 19.03
N TYR A 327 -18.43 12.50 19.34
CA TYR A 327 -19.54 13.30 19.91
C TYR A 327 -19.94 12.78 21.27
#